data_707dcfab53855572b5a3f43e60513658
#
_entry.id   707dcfab53855572b5a3f43e60513658
#
_cell.length_a   1.000
_cell.length_b   1.000
_cell.length_c   1.000
_cell.angle_alpha   90.00
_cell.angle_beta   90.00
_cell.angle_gamma   90.00
#
_symmetry.space_group_name_H-M   'P 1'
#
loop_
_entity.id
_entity.type
_entity.pdbx_description
1 polymer ?
#
loop_
_entity_poly.entity_id
_entity_poly.type
_entity_poly.pdbx_seq_one_letter_code
_entity_poly.pdbx_strand_id
1 'polypeptide(L)'
;WTYPPFTPTIADGYLWARGAADMKTGIAAFTIAAERFVANHPEHNGSIAFLITSDEEGPSINGTVKVIEALEARQEKITYCLVGEPSSTDTLGDIIKNGRRGSLGAVLTVTGKQGHVAYPHLASNPIHAAMSALADLTNATWDNGNDYFPATSLQISNINSGTGATNVIPETLDAVFNFRFSTETTEEELKEKTHAIFDKHFENSKASYDIHWKLS
;
A
#
# COMPACT_ATOMS: atom_id res chain seq x y z
N TRP A 1 -20.87 0.84 15.68
CA TRP A 1 -20.42 1.92 16.56
C TRP A 1 -21.06 1.81 17.94
N THR A 2 -20.24 1.90 18.99
CA THR A 2 -20.75 1.91 20.38
C THR A 2 -21.52 3.19 20.69
N TYR A 3 -21.05 4.32 20.17
CA TYR A 3 -21.70 5.62 20.25
C TYR A 3 -22.00 6.18 18.85
N PRO A 4 -22.99 7.07 18.67
CA PRO A 4 -23.28 7.66 17.37
C PRO A 4 -22.05 8.35 16.78
N PRO A 5 -21.62 8.02 15.54
CA PRO A 5 -20.33 8.49 15.01
C PRO A 5 -20.26 9.99 14.75
N PHE A 6 -21.41 10.65 14.54
CA PHE A 6 -21.48 12.09 14.24
C PHE A 6 -21.99 12.94 15.42
N THR A 7 -22.12 12.33 16.60
CA THR A 7 -22.45 13.01 17.85
C THR A 7 -21.28 12.82 18.82
N PRO A 8 -20.41 13.82 19.02
CA PRO A 8 -19.26 13.68 19.91
C PRO A 8 -19.71 13.32 21.33
N THR A 9 -19.20 12.22 21.85
CA THR A 9 -19.55 11.69 23.17
C THR A 9 -18.31 11.50 24.01
N ILE A 10 -18.27 12.10 25.21
CA ILE A 10 -17.20 11.87 26.19
C ILE A 10 -17.68 10.79 27.14
N ALA A 11 -17.03 9.63 27.12
CA ALA A 11 -17.31 8.50 28.00
C ALA A 11 -16.04 7.71 28.28
N ASP A 12 -15.91 7.18 29.48
CA ASP A 12 -14.80 6.33 29.93
C ASP A 12 -13.40 6.96 29.71
N GLY A 13 -13.32 8.29 29.78
CA GLY A 13 -12.06 9.02 29.55
C GLY A 13 -11.68 9.23 28.09
N TYR A 14 -12.56 8.88 27.14
CA TYR A 14 -12.35 9.00 25.69
C TYR A 14 -13.35 9.94 25.03
N LEU A 15 -12.93 10.54 23.92
CA LEU A 15 -13.80 11.23 22.99
C LEU A 15 -14.19 10.28 21.84
N TRP A 16 -15.46 9.90 21.80
CA TRP A 16 -16.01 9.00 20.80
C TRP A 16 -16.68 9.80 19.68
N ALA A 17 -16.12 9.76 18.48
CA ALA A 17 -16.70 10.34 17.27
C ALA A 17 -15.94 9.90 16.02
N ARG A 18 -16.55 10.01 14.82
CA ARG A 18 -15.88 9.87 13.54
C ARG A 18 -14.80 10.96 13.41
N GLY A 19 -13.55 10.54 13.11
CA GLY A 19 -12.41 11.43 12.94
C GLY A 19 -11.82 11.97 14.26
N ALA A 20 -12.26 11.48 15.44
CA ALA A 20 -11.67 11.89 16.72
C ALA A 20 -10.21 11.45 16.83
N ALA A 21 -9.90 10.20 16.52
CA ALA A 21 -8.52 9.71 16.47
C ALA A 21 -7.83 10.09 15.15
N ASP A 22 -8.50 9.86 14.04
CA ASP A 22 -7.99 10.05 12.69
C ASP A 22 -8.85 11.11 11.97
N MET A 23 -8.37 12.36 11.87
CA MET A 23 -7.29 12.94 12.68
C MET A 23 -7.65 14.36 13.16
N LYS A 24 -8.95 14.63 13.42
CA LYS A 24 -9.42 15.98 13.81
C LYS A 24 -8.79 16.49 15.11
N THR A 25 -8.44 15.59 16.04
CA THR A 25 -7.71 15.98 17.25
C THR A 25 -6.28 16.44 16.93
N GLY A 26 -5.62 15.82 15.94
CA GLY A 26 -4.33 16.27 15.43
C GLY A 26 -4.43 17.69 14.83
N ILE A 27 -5.46 17.95 14.01
CA ILE A 27 -5.71 19.28 13.44
C ILE A 27 -5.92 20.33 14.55
N ALA A 28 -6.74 20.01 15.55
CA ALA A 28 -6.99 20.91 16.69
C ALA A 28 -5.71 21.19 17.49
N ALA A 29 -4.88 20.18 17.73
CA ALA A 29 -3.61 20.32 18.41
C ALA A 29 -2.63 21.22 17.63
N PHE A 30 -2.52 21.01 16.31
CA PHE A 30 -1.70 21.86 15.44
C PHE A 30 -2.17 23.32 15.41
N THR A 31 -3.48 23.54 15.36
CA THR A 31 -4.06 24.90 15.37
C THR A 31 -3.67 25.64 16.65
N ILE A 32 -3.89 25.02 17.82
CA ILE A 32 -3.55 25.62 19.11
C ILE A 32 -2.04 25.83 19.25
N ALA A 33 -1.23 24.89 18.78
CA ALA A 33 0.22 25.00 18.81
C ALA A 33 0.71 26.16 17.94
N ALA A 34 0.16 26.32 16.73
CA ALA A 34 0.48 27.40 15.82
C ALA A 34 0.05 28.77 16.39
N GLU A 35 -1.15 28.90 16.95
CA GLU A 35 -1.62 30.12 17.61
C GLU A 35 -0.67 30.55 18.75
N ARG A 36 -0.30 29.61 19.61
CA ARG A 36 0.63 29.87 20.73
C ARG A 36 2.02 30.26 20.22
N PHE A 37 2.51 29.56 19.19
CA PHE A 37 3.81 29.88 18.60
C PHE A 37 3.85 31.28 18.03
N VAL A 38 2.89 31.65 17.19
CA VAL A 38 2.82 32.98 16.57
C VAL A 38 2.67 34.09 17.62
N ALA A 39 1.85 33.86 18.65
CA ALA A 39 1.68 34.81 19.75
C ALA A 39 2.97 35.04 20.54
N ASN A 40 3.76 34.00 20.76
CA ASN A 40 5.01 34.07 21.53
C ASN A 40 6.24 34.49 20.67
N HIS A 41 6.16 34.30 19.36
CA HIS A 41 7.22 34.57 18.38
C HIS A 41 6.72 35.38 17.19
N PRO A 42 6.24 36.63 17.39
CA PRO A 42 5.63 37.44 16.31
C PRO A 42 6.62 37.74 15.17
N GLU A 43 7.91 37.77 15.46
CA GLU A 43 8.99 38.04 14.50
C GLU A 43 9.63 36.74 13.95
N HIS A 44 8.90 35.62 13.95
CA HIS A 44 9.43 34.35 13.43
C HIS A 44 9.71 34.42 11.93
N ASN A 45 10.76 33.75 11.48
CA ASN A 45 11.08 33.63 10.07
C ASN A 45 10.30 32.49 9.43
N GLY A 46 9.84 32.70 8.19
CA GLY A 46 9.13 31.68 7.41
C GLY A 46 7.61 31.73 7.61
N SER A 47 6.94 30.67 7.17
CA SER A 47 5.49 30.55 7.19
C SER A 47 5.06 29.20 7.75
N ILE A 48 3.95 29.18 8.47
CA ILE A 48 3.25 27.96 8.89
C ILE A 48 2.04 27.82 7.98
N ALA A 49 1.94 26.69 7.29
CA ALA A 49 0.82 26.40 6.39
C ALA A 49 0.11 25.12 6.84
N PHE A 50 -1.21 25.09 6.70
CA PHE A 50 -2.03 23.92 6.90
C PHE A 50 -2.48 23.40 5.54
N LEU A 51 -2.15 22.14 5.23
CA LEU A 51 -2.68 21.45 4.07
C LEU A 51 -3.76 20.50 4.55
N ILE A 52 -5.00 20.81 4.20
CA ILE A 52 -6.19 20.01 4.60
C ILE A 52 -6.82 19.49 3.34
N THR A 53 -6.93 18.17 3.23
CA THR A 53 -7.49 17.48 2.07
C THR A 53 -8.76 16.72 2.42
N SER A 54 -9.63 16.51 1.45
CA SER A 54 -10.87 15.72 1.59
C SER A 54 -10.82 14.37 0.89
N ASP A 55 -9.73 14.05 0.18
CA ASP A 55 -9.54 12.81 -0.59
C ASP A 55 -8.25 12.07 -0.13
N GLU A 56 -8.04 11.98 1.18
CA GLU A 56 -6.93 11.21 1.76
C GLU A 56 -7.28 9.73 1.86
N GLU A 57 -8.47 9.42 2.41
CA GLU A 57 -8.94 8.07 2.73
C GLU A 57 -9.54 7.32 1.53
N GLY A 58 -9.69 7.96 0.41
CA GLY A 58 -10.30 7.41 -0.79
C GLY A 58 -9.29 7.10 -1.89
N PRO A 59 -9.63 7.43 -3.15
CA PRO A 59 -8.74 7.24 -4.30
C PRO A 59 -7.46 8.07 -4.27
N SER A 60 -7.40 9.10 -3.42
CA SER A 60 -6.26 10.03 -3.25
C SER A 60 -5.82 10.76 -4.54
N ILE A 61 -6.74 10.89 -5.51
CA ILE A 61 -6.47 11.51 -6.82
C ILE A 61 -6.45 13.03 -6.72
N ASN A 62 -7.37 13.60 -5.93
CA ASN A 62 -7.56 15.05 -5.78
C ASN A 62 -7.13 15.58 -4.39
N GLY A 63 -6.22 14.86 -3.74
CA GLY A 63 -5.70 15.18 -2.42
C GLY A 63 -4.34 15.89 -2.47
N THR A 64 -3.43 15.46 -1.60
CA THR A 64 -2.10 16.04 -1.39
C THR A 64 -1.30 16.16 -2.69
N VAL A 65 -1.37 15.18 -3.59
CA VAL A 65 -0.62 15.19 -4.87
C VAL A 65 -0.95 16.45 -5.68
N LYS A 66 -2.22 16.83 -5.80
CA LYS A 66 -2.63 18.02 -6.56
C LYS A 66 -2.17 19.33 -5.92
N VAL A 67 -2.08 19.37 -4.59
CA VAL A 67 -1.54 20.54 -3.89
C VAL A 67 -0.04 20.64 -4.13
N ILE A 68 0.70 19.53 -4.06
CA ILE A 68 2.14 19.52 -4.32
C ILE A 68 2.44 19.91 -5.76
N GLU A 69 1.74 19.36 -6.76
CA GLU A 69 1.85 19.80 -8.17
C GLU A 69 1.67 21.33 -8.33
N ALA A 70 0.68 21.89 -7.64
CA ALA A 70 0.41 23.34 -7.69
C ALA A 70 1.51 24.18 -7.00
N LEU A 71 2.07 23.69 -5.89
CA LEU A 71 3.18 24.35 -5.19
C LEU A 71 4.46 24.31 -6.02
N GLU A 72 4.77 23.17 -6.63
CA GLU A 72 5.91 23.02 -7.54
C GLU A 72 5.80 23.94 -8.75
N ALA A 73 4.62 24.04 -9.37
CA ALA A 73 4.36 24.96 -10.48
C ALA A 73 4.60 26.43 -10.11
N ARG A 74 4.40 26.80 -8.84
CA ARG A 74 4.68 28.13 -8.29
C ARG A 74 6.10 28.30 -7.76
N GLN A 75 6.93 27.25 -7.84
CA GLN A 75 8.28 27.20 -7.26
C GLN A 75 8.30 27.38 -5.72
N GLU A 76 7.20 27.09 -5.06
CA GLU A 76 7.10 27.11 -3.60
C GLU A 76 7.63 25.79 -3.03
N LYS A 77 8.69 25.88 -2.22
CA LYS A 77 9.31 24.71 -1.59
C LYS A 77 8.86 24.60 -0.14
N ILE A 78 8.38 23.42 0.23
CA ILE A 78 8.13 23.04 1.62
C ILE A 78 9.47 22.63 2.24
N THR A 79 9.87 23.28 3.34
CA THR A 79 11.12 22.96 4.06
C THR A 79 10.93 21.77 4.98
N TYR A 80 9.81 21.73 5.69
CA TYR A 80 9.44 20.66 6.62
C TYR A 80 7.98 20.32 6.47
N CYS A 81 7.64 19.06 6.69
CA CYS A 81 6.27 18.57 6.73
C CYS A 81 6.04 17.79 8.03
N LEU A 82 4.98 18.13 8.75
CA LEU A 82 4.53 17.42 9.92
C LEU A 82 3.13 16.86 9.64
N VAL A 83 3.00 15.53 9.70
CA VAL A 83 1.74 14.82 9.47
C VAL A 83 1.12 14.44 10.81
N GLY A 84 -0.12 14.84 11.02
CA GLY A 84 -0.82 14.68 12.31
C GLY A 84 -1.60 13.37 12.45
N GLU A 85 -1.25 12.35 11.68
CA GLU A 85 -1.84 11.03 11.79
C GLU A 85 -1.54 10.36 13.13
N PRO A 86 -2.45 9.55 13.68
CA PRO A 86 -2.24 8.88 14.95
C PRO A 86 -1.11 7.84 14.84
N SER A 87 -0.08 8.00 15.65
CA SER A 87 1.08 7.11 15.65
C SER A 87 1.41 6.51 17.01
N SER A 88 0.91 7.11 18.09
CA SER A 88 1.15 6.61 19.45
C SER A 88 0.52 5.23 19.69
N THR A 89 1.17 4.40 20.50
CA THR A 89 0.70 3.05 20.84
C THR A 89 0.19 2.96 22.27
N ASP A 90 1.06 3.15 23.25
CA ASP A 90 0.73 2.98 24.67
C ASP A 90 0.61 4.31 25.42
N THR A 91 1.43 5.28 25.05
CA THR A 91 1.46 6.61 25.65
C THR A 91 1.49 7.67 24.58
N LEU A 92 0.76 8.76 24.79
CA LEU A 92 0.71 9.86 23.82
C LEU A 92 2.11 10.40 23.54
N GLY A 93 2.52 10.36 22.27
CA GLY A 93 3.82 10.83 21.80
C GLY A 93 4.98 9.83 21.97
N ASP A 94 4.71 8.58 22.29
CA ASP A 94 5.73 7.53 22.42
C ASP A 94 6.36 7.12 21.09
N ILE A 95 5.65 7.27 19.97
CA ILE A 95 6.13 6.93 18.63
C ILE A 95 5.92 8.08 17.66
N ILE A 96 7.00 8.45 16.97
CA ILE A 96 6.98 9.34 15.80
C ILE A 96 7.47 8.54 14.60
N LYS A 97 6.66 8.50 13.54
CA LYS A 97 7.06 7.89 12.27
C LYS A 97 7.85 8.91 11.44
N ASN A 98 9.12 8.61 11.16
CA ASN A 98 9.99 9.46 10.35
C ASN A 98 10.06 9.05 8.88
N GLY A 99 9.21 8.10 8.46
CA GLY A 99 9.08 7.61 7.10
C GLY A 99 8.05 6.47 7.01
N ARG A 100 7.77 6.04 5.79
CA ARG A 100 6.83 4.95 5.48
C ARG A 100 7.47 4.00 4.50
N ARG A 101 7.14 2.72 4.61
CA ARG A 101 7.44 1.73 3.57
C ARG A 101 6.60 1.99 2.33
N GLY A 102 7.15 1.68 1.17
CA GLY A 102 6.38 1.67 -0.06
C GLY A 102 5.37 0.52 -0.10
N SER A 103 4.36 0.65 -0.93
CA SER A 103 3.36 -0.38 -1.19
C SER A 103 3.21 -0.56 -2.69
N LEU A 104 3.46 -1.77 -3.20
CA LEU A 104 3.30 -2.12 -4.60
C LEU A 104 2.39 -3.32 -4.71
N GLY A 105 1.19 -3.11 -5.26
CA GLY A 105 0.22 -4.15 -5.55
C GLY A 105 0.39 -4.74 -6.94
N ALA A 106 -0.04 -5.98 -7.12
CA ALA A 106 -0.08 -6.62 -8.42
C ALA A 106 -1.25 -7.59 -8.55
N VAL A 107 -1.78 -7.68 -9.75
CA VAL A 107 -2.70 -8.72 -10.19
C VAL A 107 -1.98 -9.55 -11.25
N LEU A 108 -1.70 -10.79 -10.92
CA LEU A 108 -1.16 -11.80 -11.85
C LEU A 108 -2.32 -12.51 -12.51
N THR A 109 -2.29 -12.65 -13.82
CA THR A 109 -3.14 -13.55 -14.59
C THR A 109 -2.26 -14.55 -15.33
N VAL A 110 -2.47 -15.83 -15.07
CA VAL A 110 -1.84 -16.93 -15.82
C VAL A 110 -2.88 -17.54 -16.75
N THR A 111 -2.58 -17.55 -18.04
CA THR A 111 -3.46 -18.08 -19.06
C THR A 111 -2.89 -19.39 -19.62
N GLY A 112 -3.68 -20.44 -19.52
CA GLY A 112 -3.41 -21.76 -20.08
C GLY A 112 -4.37 -22.09 -21.19
N LYS A 113 -4.75 -23.38 -21.26
CA LYS A 113 -5.75 -23.89 -22.18
C LYS A 113 -6.66 -24.86 -21.45
N GLN A 114 -7.95 -24.54 -21.42
CA GLN A 114 -8.97 -25.40 -20.82
C GLN A 114 -9.03 -26.79 -21.48
N GLY A 115 -9.37 -27.80 -20.68
CA GLY A 115 -9.55 -29.15 -21.20
C GLY A 115 -10.08 -30.13 -20.17
N HIS A 116 -10.32 -31.35 -20.59
CA HIS A 116 -10.74 -32.43 -19.70
C HIS A 116 -9.52 -33.06 -19.00
N VAL A 117 -9.60 -33.31 -17.70
CA VAL A 117 -8.47 -33.85 -16.93
C VAL A 117 -7.93 -35.20 -17.41
N ALA A 118 -8.76 -36.00 -18.08
CA ALA A 118 -8.36 -37.24 -18.70
C ALA A 118 -7.48 -37.09 -19.95
N TYR A 119 -7.44 -35.87 -20.55
CA TYR A 119 -6.70 -35.58 -21.78
C TYR A 119 -5.76 -34.40 -21.59
N PRO A 120 -4.82 -34.44 -20.60
CA PRO A 120 -3.98 -33.29 -20.26
C PRO A 120 -3.06 -32.84 -21.40
N HIS A 121 -2.75 -33.71 -22.34
CA HIS A 121 -1.93 -33.37 -23.51
C HIS A 121 -2.60 -32.40 -24.50
N LEU A 122 -3.93 -32.25 -24.43
CA LEU A 122 -4.72 -31.30 -25.23
C LEU A 122 -4.96 -29.97 -24.52
N ALA A 123 -4.58 -29.87 -23.24
CA ALA A 123 -4.75 -28.71 -22.38
C ALA A 123 -3.42 -28.11 -21.92
N SER A 124 -3.48 -26.98 -21.24
CA SER A 124 -2.35 -26.40 -20.48
C SER A 124 -2.89 -25.88 -19.15
N ASN A 125 -2.51 -26.50 -18.06
CA ASN A 125 -3.05 -26.17 -16.74
C ASN A 125 -2.35 -24.93 -16.15
N PRO A 126 -3.02 -23.77 -16.02
CA PRO A 126 -2.41 -22.55 -15.49
C PRO A 126 -2.06 -22.70 -14.01
N ILE A 127 -2.78 -23.52 -13.24
CA ILE A 127 -2.48 -23.81 -11.84
C ILE A 127 -1.10 -24.46 -11.74
N HIS A 128 -0.85 -25.53 -12.51
CA HIS A 128 0.43 -26.23 -12.49
C HIS A 128 1.57 -25.31 -12.98
N ALA A 129 1.33 -24.51 -14.01
CA ALA A 129 2.33 -23.57 -14.52
C ALA A 129 2.73 -22.49 -13.50
N ALA A 130 1.77 -21.99 -12.72
CA ALA A 130 1.99 -20.94 -11.74
C ALA A 130 2.68 -21.42 -10.45
N MET A 131 2.49 -22.67 -10.03
CA MET A 131 2.89 -23.14 -8.68
C MET A 131 4.36 -22.91 -8.38
N SER A 132 5.26 -23.26 -9.29
CA SER A 132 6.71 -23.12 -9.07
C SER A 132 7.15 -21.66 -9.05
N ALA A 133 6.57 -20.81 -9.92
CA ALA A 133 6.85 -19.39 -9.93
C ALA A 133 6.33 -18.70 -8.65
N LEU A 134 5.12 -19.04 -8.19
CA LEU A 134 4.57 -18.50 -6.94
C LEU A 134 5.37 -18.98 -5.71
N ALA A 135 5.89 -20.23 -5.73
CA ALA A 135 6.76 -20.72 -4.67
C ALA A 135 8.09 -19.93 -4.63
N ASP A 136 8.76 -19.76 -5.78
CA ASP A 136 9.98 -18.95 -5.86
C ASP A 136 9.72 -17.49 -5.45
N LEU A 137 8.59 -16.91 -5.87
CA LEU A 137 8.17 -15.55 -5.51
C LEU A 137 8.04 -15.37 -3.99
N THR A 138 7.40 -16.32 -3.31
CA THR A 138 7.16 -16.24 -1.87
C THR A 138 8.40 -16.54 -1.04
N ASN A 139 9.36 -17.28 -1.58
CA ASN A 139 10.61 -17.62 -0.92
C ASN A 139 11.75 -16.64 -1.26
N ALA A 140 11.54 -15.70 -2.17
CA ALA A 140 12.58 -14.74 -2.55
C ALA A 140 12.93 -13.80 -1.40
N THR A 141 14.22 -13.57 -1.18
CA THR A 141 14.71 -12.49 -0.34
C THR A 141 14.79 -11.23 -1.19
N TRP A 142 14.04 -10.20 -0.82
CA TRP A 142 13.96 -8.95 -1.58
C TRP A 142 15.06 -7.97 -1.20
N ASP A 143 15.26 -7.76 0.11
CA ASP A 143 16.34 -7.03 0.77
C ASP A 143 16.49 -7.52 2.23
N ASN A 144 17.36 -6.89 2.99
CA ASN A 144 17.58 -7.19 4.42
C ASN A 144 17.00 -6.13 5.36
N GLY A 145 16.35 -5.08 4.81
CA GLY A 145 15.95 -3.92 5.60
C GLY A 145 17.14 -3.08 6.08
N ASN A 146 16.87 -2.15 6.99
CA ASN A 146 17.86 -1.29 7.61
C ASN A 146 17.45 -0.90 9.04
N ASP A 147 18.18 0.03 9.66
CA ASP A 147 17.92 0.47 11.03
C ASP A 147 16.52 1.09 11.23
N TYR A 148 15.85 1.53 10.16
CA TYR A 148 14.55 2.22 10.20
C TYR A 148 13.40 1.36 9.72
N PHE A 149 13.66 0.41 8.80
CA PHE A 149 12.62 -0.40 8.17
C PHE A 149 13.00 -1.89 8.16
N PRO A 150 12.04 -2.77 8.48
CA PRO A 150 12.24 -4.21 8.27
C PRO A 150 12.43 -4.51 6.80
N ALA A 151 12.97 -5.69 6.50
CA ALA A 151 13.11 -6.20 5.14
C ALA A 151 11.78 -6.13 4.36
N THR A 152 11.90 -5.91 3.06
CA THR A 152 10.76 -5.96 2.14
C THR A 152 10.07 -7.31 2.22
N SER A 153 8.76 -7.27 2.33
CA SER A 153 7.91 -8.45 2.44
C SER A 153 6.91 -8.51 1.29
N LEU A 154 6.57 -9.73 0.87
CA LEU A 154 5.53 -10.02 -0.10
C LEU A 154 4.46 -10.90 0.53
N GLN A 155 3.19 -10.61 0.25
CA GLN A 155 2.07 -11.47 0.60
C GLN A 155 1.14 -11.66 -0.59
N ILE A 156 0.79 -12.91 -0.88
CA ILE A 156 -0.29 -13.23 -1.80
C ILE A 156 -1.58 -13.22 -0.99
N SER A 157 -2.50 -12.35 -1.36
CA SER A 157 -3.77 -12.17 -0.63
C SER A 157 -4.93 -12.97 -1.21
N ASN A 158 -4.89 -13.24 -2.53
CA ASN A 158 -5.95 -13.98 -3.21
C ASN A 158 -5.36 -14.87 -4.31
N ILE A 159 -5.94 -16.06 -4.47
CA ILE A 159 -5.75 -16.94 -5.63
C ILE A 159 -7.12 -17.47 -6.04
N ASN A 160 -7.47 -17.29 -7.31
CA ASN A 160 -8.71 -17.76 -7.89
C ASN A 160 -8.42 -18.54 -9.17
N SER A 161 -9.01 -19.72 -9.29
CA SER A 161 -8.94 -20.53 -10.50
C SER A 161 -10.02 -21.61 -10.47
N GLY A 162 -10.36 -22.14 -11.63
CA GLY A 162 -11.28 -23.24 -11.78
C GLY A 162 -12.75 -22.84 -11.89
N THR A 163 -13.56 -23.79 -12.35
CA THR A 163 -15.01 -23.64 -12.59
C THR A 163 -15.85 -24.33 -11.50
N GLY A 164 -15.20 -24.99 -10.52
CA GLY A 164 -15.84 -25.87 -9.54
C GLY A 164 -16.06 -27.30 -10.04
N ALA A 165 -15.88 -27.57 -11.34
CA ALA A 165 -15.99 -28.92 -11.89
C ALA A 165 -14.70 -29.72 -11.66
N THR A 166 -14.82 -30.94 -11.14
CA THR A 166 -13.67 -31.78 -10.77
C THR A 166 -12.91 -32.39 -11.96
N ASN A 167 -13.53 -32.40 -13.14
CA ASN A 167 -13.00 -32.99 -14.37
C ASN A 167 -12.56 -31.95 -15.42
N VAL A 168 -12.50 -30.67 -15.08
CA VAL A 168 -12.12 -29.58 -15.99
C VAL A 168 -10.81 -28.93 -15.53
N ILE A 169 -9.81 -28.92 -16.42
CA ILE A 169 -8.63 -28.07 -16.30
C ILE A 169 -9.05 -26.63 -16.63
N PRO A 170 -8.85 -25.64 -15.76
CA PRO A 170 -9.27 -24.27 -16.02
C PRO A 170 -8.44 -23.62 -17.13
N GLU A 171 -8.95 -22.52 -17.67
CA GLU A 171 -8.23 -21.68 -18.64
C GLU A 171 -7.31 -20.67 -17.95
N THR A 172 -7.75 -20.09 -16.83
CA THR A 172 -7.01 -19.03 -16.13
C THR A 172 -6.80 -19.32 -14.65
N LEU A 173 -5.75 -18.70 -14.11
CA LEU A 173 -5.53 -18.50 -12.68
C LEU A 173 -5.22 -17.03 -12.46
N ASP A 174 -5.93 -16.41 -11.52
CA ASP A 174 -5.66 -15.04 -11.06
C ASP A 174 -5.12 -15.06 -9.64
N ALA A 175 -4.07 -14.29 -9.37
CA ALA A 175 -3.54 -14.09 -8.03
C ALA A 175 -3.31 -12.60 -7.75
N VAL A 176 -3.61 -12.17 -6.53
CA VAL A 176 -3.36 -10.80 -6.07
C VAL A 176 -2.28 -10.86 -5.00
N PHE A 177 -1.23 -10.07 -5.17
CA PHE A 177 -0.17 -9.95 -4.18
C PHE A 177 0.26 -8.50 -3.96
N ASN A 178 0.90 -8.25 -2.83
CA ASN A 178 1.37 -6.92 -2.45
C ASN A 178 2.74 -7.00 -1.79
N PHE A 179 3.59 -6.06 -2.17
CA PHE A 179 4.84 -5.77 -1.48
C PHE A 179 4.64 -4.64 -0.47
N ARG A 180 5.28 -4.79 0.69
CA ARG A 180 5.62 -3.69 1.59
C ARG A 180 7.13 -3.54 1.58
N PHE A 181 7.63 -2.56 0.82
CA PHE A 181 9.06 -2.46 0.54
C PHE A 181 9.75 -1.37 1.33
N SER A 182 10.99 -1.66 1.72
CA SER A 182 11.88 -0.76 2.44
C SER A 182 12.52 0.26 1.51
N THR A 183 13.36 1.13 2.06
CA THR A 183 14.16 2.08 1.28
C THR A 183 15.39 1.45 0.61
N GLU A 184 15.61 0.14 0.82
CA GLU A 184 16.73 -0.61 0.24
C GLU A 184 16.42 -1.15 -1.17
N THR A 185 15.19 -1.01 -1.64
CA THR A 185 14.78 -1.43 -2.99
C THR A 185 13.79 -0.44 -3.58
N THR A 186 13.64 -0.47 -4.89
CA THR A 186 12.73 0.38 -5.65
C THR A 186 11.57 -0.42 -6.24
N GLU A 187 10.55 0.28 -6.71
CA GLU A 187 9.42 -0.31 -7.44
C GLU A 187 9.91 -1.05 -8.70
N GLU A 188 10.85 -0.43 -9.44
CA GLU A 188 11.41 -0.97 -10.67
C GLU A 188 12.16 -2.27 -10.40
N GLU A 189 13.03 -2.31 -9.39
CA GLU A 189 13.77 -3.51 -9.00
C GLU A 189 12.87 -4.66 -8.58
N LEU A 190 11.78 -4.35 -7.85
CA LEU A 190 10.78 -5.36 -7.47
C LEU A 190 10.08 -5.94 -8.69
N LYS A 191 9.69 -5.10 -9.65
CA LYS A 191 9.07 -5.53 -10.90
C LYS A 191 10.01 -6.40 -11.73
N GLU A 192 11.24 -5.93 -11.96
CA GLU A 192 12.25 -6.66 -12.72
C GLU A 192 12.53 -8.04 -12.13
N LYS A 193 12.75 -8.11 -10.82
CA LYS A 193 13.01 -9.38 -10.12
C LYS A 193 11.81 -10.31 -10.15
N THR A 194 10.61 -9.76 -10.04
CA THR A 194 9.36 -10.55 -10.15
C THR A 194 9.23 -11.12 -11.56
N HIS A 195 9.40 -10.31 -12.61
CA HIS A 195 9.34 -10.78 -13.99
C HIS A 195 10.43 -11.83 -14.26
N ALA A 196 11.66 -11.65 -13.76
CA ALA A 196 12.72 -12.64 -13.93
C ALA A 196 12.36 -14.02 -13.31
N ILE A 197 11.66 -14.03 -12.16
CA ILE A 197 11.14 -15.27 -11.56
C ILE A 197 10.11 -15.92 -12.49
N PHE A 198 9.14 -15.17 -12.98
CA PHE A 198 8.11 -15.72 -13.86
C PHE A 198 8.67 -16.15 -15.21
N ASP A 199 9.50 -15.35 -15.86
CA ASP A 199 10.14 -15.66 -17.14
C ASP A 199 10.88 -17.00 -17.09
N LYS A 200 11.68 -17.23 -16.05
CA LYS A 200 12.40 -18.49 -15.81
C LYS A 200 11.47 -19.72 -15.85
N HIS A 201 10.27 -19.61 -15.29
CA HIS A 201 9.33 -20.72 -15.20
C HIS A 201 8.41 -20.84 -16.42
N PHE A 202 8.24 -19.75 -17.16
CA PHE A 202 7.33 -19.71 -18.32
C PHE A 202 8.05 -19.85 -19.67
N GLU A 203 9.37 -19.76 -19.73
CA GLU A 203 10.18 -19.85 -20.96
C GLU A 203 9.79 -21.04 -21.84
N ASN A 204 9.57 -22.21 -21.25
CA ASN A 204 9.22 -23.46 -21.93
C ASN A 204 7.76 -23.91 -21.63
N SER A 205 6.95 -23.03 -21.07
CA SER A 205 5.55 -23.32 -20.74
C SER A 205 4.64 -23.11 -21.95
N LYS A 206 3.55 -23.90 -22.02
CA LYS A 206 2.44 -23.63 -22.95
C LYS A 206 1.46 -22.61 -22.41
N ALA A 207 1.58 -22.23 -21.14
CA ALA A 207 0.84 -21.14 -20.52
C ALA A 207 1.65 -19.84 -20.62
N SER A 208 0.96 -18.71 -20.56
CA SER A 208 1.54 -17.37 -20.48
C SER A 208 1.13 -16.69 -19.18
N TYR A 209 1.84 -15.63 -18.81
CA TYR A 209 1.47 -14.80 -17.69
C TYR A 209 1.43 -13.32 -18.07
N ASP A 210 0.64 -12.55 -17.34
CA ASP A 210 0.60 -11.09 -17.34
C ASP A 210 0.54 -10.57 -15.92
N ILE A 211 1.19 -9.44 -15.64
CA ILE A 211 1.17 -8.81 -14.33
C ILE A 211 0.76 -7.34 -14.49
N HIS A 212 -0.39 -7.00 -13.95
CA HIS A 212 -0.85 -5.63 -13.84
C HIS A 212 -0.43 -5.03 -12.50
N TRP A 213 0.43 -4.01 -12.54
CA TRP A 213 1.00 -3.36 -11.37
C TRP A 213 0.17 -2.15 -10.92
N LYS A 214 0.11 -1.95 -9.60
CA LYS A 214 -0.54 -0.79 -8.97
C LYS A 214 0.31 -0.30 -7.80
N LEU A 215 0.93 0.87 -7.96
CA LEU A 215 1.57 1.59 -6.86
C LEU A 215 0.48 2.19 -5.96
N SER A 216 0.66 2.11 -4.62
CA SER A 216 -0.30 2.61 -3.62
C SER A 216 0.35 3.67 -2.75
#